data_4e75122469835d61d75429b0205caea5
#
_entry.id   4e75122469835d61d75429b0205caea5
#
_cell.length_a   1.000
_cell.length_b   1.000
_cell.length_c   1.000
_cell.angle_alpha   90.00
_cell.angle_beta   90.00
_cell.angle_gamma   90.00
#
_symmetry.space_group_name_H-M   'P 1'
#
loop_
_entity.id
_entity.type
_entity.pdbx_description
1 polymer ?
#
loop_
_entity_poly.entity_id
_entity_poly.type
_entity_poly.pdbx_seq_one_letter_code
_entity_poly.pdbx_strand_id
1 'polypeptide(L)'
;AGREIAIFEGLKLDSVSTAYIDAHIDKAIVNYNALGTATFVVAYANSADFESFWKKYSDHVRQYDFPLQIKKTFNVLPYPNAAARIATLILTRDGFDFPVYFIAFKIS
;
A
#
# COMPACT_ATOMS: atom_id res chain seq x y z
N ALA A 1 4.29 -17.11 -22.19
CA ALA A 1 3.71 -15.85 -22.37
C ALA A 1 3.96 -14.91 -21.22
N GLY A 2 4.32 -13.70 -21.53
CA GLY A 2 4.57 -12.68 -20.54
C GLY A 2 3.44 -12.60 -19.54
N ARG A 3 3.77 -12.41 -18.32
CA ARG A 3 2.76 -12.32 -17.31
C ARG A 3 3.11 -11.29 -16.30
N GLU A 4 2.06 -10.77 -15.76
CA GLU A 4 2.14 -9.79 -14.70
C GLU A 4 2.61 -10.49 -13.43
N ILE A 5 3.69 -10.01 -12.85
CA ILE A 5 4.14 -10.53 -11.56
C ILE A 5 3.92 -9.53 -10.43
N ALA A 6 3.60 -8.31 -10.77
CA ALA A 6 3.32 -7.28 -9.77
C ALA A 6 2.43 -6.19 -10.35
N ILE A 7 1.63 -5.60 -9.49
CA ILE A 7 0.78 -4.45 -9.82
C ILE A 7 1.32 -3.25 -9.05
N PHE A 8 1.46 -2.13 -9.74
CA PHE A 8 1.93 -0.89 -9.15
C PHE A 8 0.84 0.17 -9.19
N GLU A 9 0.61 0.83 -8.08
CA GLU A 9 -0.27 2.00 -8.02
C GLU A 9 0.47 3.10 -7.26
N GLY A 10 0.72 4.22 -7.94
CA GLY A 10 1.45 5.33 -7.36
C GLY A 10 0.53 6.48 -6.97
N LEU A 11 0.79 7.11 -5.83
CA LEU A 11 0.08 8.30 -5.39
C LEU A 11 1.05 9.36 -4.92
N LYS A 12 0.73 10.62 -5.22
CA LYS A 12 1.49 11.75 -4.72
C LYS A 12 0.64 12.45 -3.66
N LEU A 13 1.18 12.59 -2.46
CA LEU A 13 0.43 13.09 -1.32
C LEU A 13 1.15 14.27 -0.66
N ASP A 14 0.44 15.37 -0.50
CA ASP A 14 0.90 16.49 0.33
C ASP A 14 0.46 16.28 1.78
N SER A 15 -0.63 15.54 1.97
CA SER A 15 -1.15 15.19 3.28
C SER A 15 -1.92 13.88 3.17
N VAL A 16 -2.34 13.33 4.29
CA VAL A 16 -3.11 12.09 4.29
C VAL A 16 -4.57 12.41 3.93
N SER A 17 -4.91 12.19 2.67
CA SER A 17 -6.27 12.32 2.17
C SER A 17 -6.89 10.92 2.07
N THR A 18 -7.78 10.58 3.00
CA THR A 18 -8.30 9.22 3.13
C THR A 18 -9.07 8.76 1.91
N ALA A 19 -9.91 9.63 1.35
CA ALA A 19 -10.70 9.27 0.16
C ALA A 19 -9.82 8.97 -1.03
N TYR A 20 -8.76 9.73 -1.21
CA TYR A 20 -7.82 9.54 -2.31
C TYR A 20 -7.03 8.24 -2.14
N ILE A 21 -6.57 7.98 -0.93
CA ILE A 21 -5.84 6.75 -0.60
C ILE A 21 -6.74 5.53 -0.82
N ASP A 22 -7.97 5.57 -0.32
CA ASP A 22 -8.92 4.47 -0.46
C ASP A 22 -9.21 4.16 -1.92
N ALA A 23 -9.41 5.19 -2.74
CA ALA A 23 -9.66 5.01 -4.16
C ALA A 23 -8.50 4.30 -4.85
N HIS A 24 -7.27 4.64 -4.49
CA HIS A 24 -6.09 4.01 -5.08
C HIS A 24 -5.88 2.58 -4.59
N ILE A 25 -6.15 2.31 -3.33
CA ILE A 25 -6.09 0.95 -2.79
C ILE A 25 -7.12 0.07 -3.48
N ASP A 26 -8.35 0.52 -3.59
CA ASP A 26 -9.40 -0.23 -4.27
C ASP A 26 -9.04 -0.50 -5.72
N LYS A 27 -8.53 0.51 -6.41
CA LYS A 27 -8.14 0.39 -7.81
C LYS A 27 -7.05 -0.68 -7.99
N ALA A 28 -6.05 -0.66 -7.11
CA ALA A 28 -4.96 -1.64 -7.18
C ALA A 28 -5.45 -3.06 -6.90
N ILE A 29 -6.28 -3.22 -5.88
CA ILE A 29 -6.68 -4.54 -5.41
C ILE A 29 -7.85 -5.10 -6.23
N VAL A 30 -8.87 -4.30 -6.47
CA VAL A 30 -10.09 -4.77 -7.12
C VAL A 30 -9.97 -4.76 -8.62
N ASN A 31 -9.51 -3.64 -9.19
CA ASN A 31 -9.55 -3.45 -10.63
C ASN A 31 -8.35 -4.03 -11.36
N TYR A 32 -7.18 -3.99 -10.74
CA TYR A 32 -5.94 -4.38 -11.41
C TYR A 32 -5.45 -5.76 -11.03
N ASN A 33 -5.68 -6.20 -9.79
CA ASN A 33 -5.13 -7.46 -9.33
C ASN A 33 -6.12 -8.61 -9.51
N ALA A 34 -6.44 -8.91 -10.76
CA ALA A 34 -7.37 -10.01 -11.07
C ALA A 34 -6.76 -11.38 -10.85
N LEU A 35 -5.43 -11.49 -10.89
CA LEU A 35 -4.73 -12.76 -10.80
C LEU A 35 -4.14 -13.05 -9.42
N GLY A 36 -4.32 -12.15 -8.46
CA GLY A 36 -3.77 -12.33 -7.13
C GLY A 36 -2.26 -12.22 -7.08
N THR A 37 -1.68 -11.38 -7.92
CA THR A 37 -0.23 -11.15 -7.91
C THR A 37 0.14 -10.13 -6.85
N ALA A 38 1.45 -10.00 -6.56
CA ALA A 38 1.93 -8.99 -5.63
C ALA A 38 1.49 -7.59 -6.06
N THR A 39 1.03 -6.79 -5.11
CA THR A 39 0.55 -5.45 -5.36
C THR A 39 1.40 -4.46 -4.59
N PHE A 40 1.83 -3.39 -5.26
CA PHE A 40 2.62 -2.32 -4.65
C PHE A 40 1.83 -1.02 -4.71
N VAL A 41 1.55 -0.46 -3.54
CA VAL A 41 0.94 0.85 -3.41
C VAL A 41 2.03 1.79 -2.93
N VAL A 42 2.47 2.68 -3.81
CA VAL A 42 3.62 3.53 -3.56
C VAL A 42 3.16 4.96 -3.37
N ALA A 43 3.41 5.50 -2.18
CA ALA A 43 3.05 6.87 -1.85
C ALA A 43 4.30 7.76 -1.91
N TYR A 44 4.19 8.85 -2.65
CA TYR A 44 5.24 9.86 -2.73
C TYR A 44 4.82 11.03 -1.85
N ALA A 45 5.43 11.14 -0.68
CA ALA A 45 5.01 12.08 0.36
C ALA A 45 5.79 13.39 0.27
N ASN A 46 5.07 14.46 0.00
CA ASN A 46 5.61 15.81 0.04
C ASN A 46 5.26 16.41 1.40
N SER A 47 5.98 16.00 2.44
CA SER A 47 5.69 16.38 3.81
C SER A 47 6.97 16.74 4.55
N ALA A 48 6.94 17.85 5.29
CA ALA A 48 8.07 18.27 6.10
C ALA A 48 8.31 17.32 7.28
N ASP A 49 7.25 16.70 7.79
CA ASP A 49 7.32 15.71 8.87
C ASP A 49 6.91 14.35 8.33
N PHE A 50 7.86 13.64 7.74
CA PHE A 50 7.61 12.36 7.12
C PHE A 50 7.18 11.30 8.13
N GLU A 51 7.73 11.34 9.33
CA GLU A 51 7.38 10.36 10.34
C GLU A 51 5.91 10.51 10.78
N SER A 52 5.46 11.74 10.96
CA SER A 52 4.05 12.01 11.26
C SER A 52 3.15 11.59 10.10
N PHE A 53 3.58 11.87 8.87
CA PHE A 53 2.86 11.43 7.68
C PHE A 53 2.72 9.90 7.67
N TRP A 54 3.82 9.19 7.88
CA TRP A 54 3.81 7.72 7.85
C TRP A 54 2.91 7.14 8.93
N LYS A 55 2.93 7.73 10.13
CA LYS A 55 2.07 7.27 11.21
C LYS A 55 0.60 7.41 10.84
N LYS A 56 0.19 8.57 10.33
CA LYS A 56 -1.19 8.80 9.93
C LYS A 56 -1.60 7.88 8.77
N TYR A 57 -0.72 7.72 7.81
CA TYR A 57 -0.96 6.86 6.65
C TYR A 57 -1.11 5.41 7.10
N SER A 58 -0.21 4.92 7.94
CA SER A 58 -0.24 3.56 8.46
C SER A 58 -1.50 3.30 9.28
N ASP A 59 -1.86 4.24 10.14
CA ASP A 59 -3.05 4.10 10.97
C ASP A 59 -4.31 4.02 10.09
N HIS A 60 -4.34 4.82 9.03
CA HIS A 60 -5.47 4.78 8.11
C HIS A 60 -5.54 3.43 7.37
N VAL A 61 -4.42 2.95 6.86
CA VAL A 61 -4.39 1.67 6.14
C VAL A 61 -4.78 0.51 7.05
N ARG A 62 -4.34 0.54 8.31
CA ARG A 62 -4.72 -0.49 9.29
C ARG A 62 -6.23 -0.55 9.51
N GLN A 63 -6.91 0.57 9.40
CA GLN A 63 -8.35 0.66 9.62
C GLN A 63 -9.18 0.49 8.35
N TYR A 64 -8.51 0.42 7.21
CA TYR A 64 -9.20 0.33 5.94
C TYR A 64 -9.93 -1.00 5.83
N ASP A 65 -11.16 -0.95 5.34
CA ASP A 65 -12.00 -2.12 5.12
C ASP A 65 -11.68 -2.71 3.75
N PHE A 66 -10.74 -3.64 3.73
CA PHE A 66 -10.29 -4.24 2.47
C PHE A 66 -11.40 -5.08 1.84
N PRO A 67 -11.55 -5.03 0.52
CA PRO A 67 -12.60 -5.80 -0.17
C PRO A 67 -12.32 -7.30 -0.23
N LEU A 68 -11.15 -7.73 0.21
CA LEU A 68 -10.75 -9.13 0.26
C LEU A 68 -10.38 -9.51 1.69
N GLN A 69 -10.43 -10.80 1.96
CA GLN A 69 -10.08 -11.31 3.29
C GLN A 69 -8.59 -11.08 3.56
N ILE A 70 -8.29 -10.59 4.75
CA ILE A 70 -6.92 -10.41 5.22
C ILE A 70 -6.41 -11.74 5.77
N LYS A 71 -5.37 -12.25 5.17
CA LYS A 71 -4.70 -13.47 5.62
C LYS A 71 -3.65 -13.16 6.67
N LYS A 72 -2.92 -12.06 6.49
CA LYS A 72 -1.92 -11.57 7.43
C LYS A 72 -2.07 -10.06 7.56
N THR A 73 -2.13 -9.57 8.79
CA THR A 73 -2.40 -8.16 9.06
C THR A 73 -1.23 -7.26 8.69
N PHE A 74 -1.51 -5.97 8.59
CA PHE A 74 -0.54 -4.94 8.27
C PHE A 74 0.65 -5.00 9.23
N ASN A 75 1.84 -5.02 8.68
CA ASN A 75 3.08 -5.13 9.44
C ASN A 75 4.15 -4.25 8.82
N VAL A 76 4.72 -3.36 9.63
CA VAL A 76 5.80 -2.47 9.17
C VAL A 76 7.10 -3.26 9.16
N LEU A 77 7.79 -3.21 8.02
CA LEU A 77 9.08 -3.88 7.87
C LEU A 77 10.21 -2.92 8.19
N PRO A 78 11.30 -3.39 8.83
CA PRO A 78 12.44 -2.55 9.08
C PRO A 78 13.10 -2.14 7.77
N TYR A 79 13.47 -0.86 7.67
CA TYR A 79 14.13 -0.33 6.49
C TYR A 79 15.10 0.76 6.90
N PRO A 80 16.37 0.69 6.48
CA PRO A 80 17.41 1.58 7.01
C PRO A 80 17.38 2.99 6.44
N ASN A 81 16.70 3.22 5.32
CA ASN A 81 16.68 4.54 4.71
C ASN A 81 15.59 5.41 5.36
N ALA A 82 15.99 6.53 5.96
CA ALA A 82 15.07 7.41 6.67
C ALA A 82 14.04 8.07 5.74
N ALA A 83 14.29 8.13 4.44
CA ALA A 83 13.38 8.73 3.46
C ALA A 83 12.37 7.73 2.88
N ALA A 84 12.34 6.52 3.41
CA ALA A 84 11.41 5.49 2.93
C ALA A 84 10.85 4.68 4.08
N ARG A 85 9.64 4.16 3.88
CA ARG A 85 8.99 3.24 4.82
C ARG A 85 8.31 2.15 4.01
N ILE A 86 8.27 0.95 4.57
CA ILE A 86 7.65 -0.21 3.93
C ILE A 86 6.79 -0.95 4.94
N ALA A 87 5.60 -1.34 4.50
CA ALA A 87 4.75 -2.23 5.26
C ALA A 87 4.12 -3.24 4.33
N THR A 88 3.67 -4.35 4.85
CA THR A 88 3.04 -5.38 4.06
C THR A 88 1.84 -5.97 4.79
N LEU A 89 0.89 -6.46 4.02
CA LEU A 89 -0.16 -7.35 4.50
C LEU A 89 -0.41 -8.41 3.43
N ILE A 90 -1.10 -9.47 3.79
CA ILE A 90 -1.42 -10.53 2.84
C ILE A 90 -2.93 -10.65 2.75
N LEU A 91 -3.43 -10.58 1.53
CA LEU A 91 -4.82 -10.81 1.21
C LEU A 91 -4.97 -12.14 0.51
N THR A 92 -6.20 -12.67 0.49
CA THR A 92 -6.49 -13.88 -0.25
C THR A 92 -7.63 -13.61 -1.23
N ARG A 93 -7.50 -14.18 -2.42
CA ARG A 93 -8.53 -14.11 -3.46
C ARG A 93 -8.62 -15.49 -4.12
N ASP A 94 -9.82 -16.05 -4.10
CA ASP A 94 -10.11 -17.33 -4.78
C ASP A 94 -9.10 -18.43 -4.44
N GLY A 95 -8.69 -18.50 -3.17
CA GLY A 95 -7.75 -19.50 -2.68
C GLY A 95 -6.29 -19.15 -2.88
N PHE A 96 -5.96 -18.00 -3.46
CA PHE A 96 -4.59 -17.55 -3.65
C PHE A 96 -4.26 -16.42 -2.70
N ASP A 97 -3.17 -16.56 -1.95
CA ASP A 97 -2.65 -15.52 -1.08
C ASP A 97 -1.69 -14.65 -1.88
N PHE A 98 -1.77 -13.34 -1.67
CA PHE A 98 -0.83 -12.43 -2.32
C PHE A 98 -0.48 -11.26 -1.39
N PRO A 99 0.77 -10.78 -1.46
CA PRO A 99 1.16 -9.65 -0.63
C PRO A 99 0.75 -8.32 -1.24
N VAL A 100 0.42 -7.38 -0.37
CA VAL A 100 0.28 -5.98 -0.73
C VAL A 100 1.36 -5.23 0.02
N TYR A 101 2.20 -4.50 -0.71
CA TYR A 101 3.27 -3.70 -0.13
C TYR A 101 2.87 -2.24 -0.17
N PHE A 102 2.95 -1.60 0.98
CA PHE A 102 2.70 -0.16 1.10
C PHE A 102 4.06 0.49 1.32
N ILE A 103 4.49 1.26 0.33
CA ILE A 103 5.79 1.90 0.35
C ILE A 103 5.58 3.41 0.30
N ALA A 104 6.25 4.13 1.19
CA ALA A 104 6.20 5.58 1.18
C ALA A 104 7.60 6.14 1.01
N PHE A 105 7.74 7.12 0.12
CA PHE A 105 8.98 7.84 -0.09
C PHE A 105 8.78 9.31 0.22
N LYS A 106 9.73 9.89 0.93
CA LYS A 106 9.78 11.33 1.12
C LYS A 106 10.41 11.97 -0.11
N ILE A 107 9.69 12.90 -0.74
CA ILE A 107 10.16 13.55 -1.98
C ILE A 107 10.54 15.01 -1.82
N SER A 108 10.51 15.54 -0.60
CA SER A 108 10.95 16.92 -0.39
C SER A 108 11.46 17.14 1.03
#